data_c9da832bb38da5ed36d6fab23ce105d8
#
_entry.id   c9da832bb38da5ed36d6fab23ce105d8
#
_cell.length_a   1.000
_cell.length_b   1.000
_cell.length_c   1.000
_cell.angle_alpha   90.00
_cell.angle_beta   90.00
_cell.angle_gamma   90.00
#
_symmetry.space_group_name_H-M   'P 1'
#
loop_
_entity.id
_entity.type
_entity.pdbx_description
1 polymer ?
#
loop_
_entity_poly.entity_id
_entity_poly.type
_entity_poly.pdbx_seq_one_letter_code
_entity_poly.pdbx_strand_id
1 'polypeptide(L)'
;MANYSNADLIEATGIVQRVTPWIMAASSVKTSDAAVSFRFEINDIIAHASGYLEDGTLTIRVLVVMAAARLLGATLNSMGEVRQAAESENAVSLLAQLIRFMFIVMALTQESVIVANMTFRSRDDAGVAQAAMMAEFDNAAELAADALQADPYMKIITLQARVSKLFADLHRTLPRIVNYQFAKTFPVTVIAQKLYQDPSRAQEIIDENHIVHPAFAPMSIKALSV
;
A
#
# COMPACT_ATOMS: atom_id res chain seq x y z
N MET A 1 9.70 29.73 -15.48
CA MET A 1 10.25 28.38 -15.67
C MET A 1 11.56 28.32 -14.92
N ALA A 2 11.78 27.37 -14.03
CA ALA A 2 13.08 27.19 -13.40
C ALA A 2 14.08 26.74 -14.48
N ASN A 3 15.22 27.41 -14.58
CA ASN A 3 16.26 27.05 -15.53
C ASN A 3 17.09 25.92 -14.90
N TYR A 4 16.72 24.67 -15.14
CA TYR A 4 17.52 23.51 -14.74
C TYR A 4 18.71 23.34 -15.68
N SER A 5 19.84 22.86 -15.16
CA SER A 5 20.98 22.52 -16.02
C SER A 5 20.65 21.27 -16.84
N ASN A 6 21.30 21.09 -17.98
CA ASN A 6 21.14 19.89 -18.79
C ASN A 6 21.54 18.62 -18.02
N ALA A 7 22.52 18.72 -17.12
CA ALA A 7 22.92 17.61 -16.26
C ALA A 7 21.81 17.20 -15.28
N ASP A 8 21.11 18.18 -14.66
CA ASP A 8 19.98 17.94 -13.75
C ASP A 8 18.81 17.27 -14.47
N LEU A 9 18.52 17.71 -15.71
CA LEU A 9 17.48 17.12 -16.55
C LEU A 9 17.82 15.67 -16.93
N ILE A 10 19.06 15.38 -17.30
CA ILE A 10 19.51 14.01 -17.61
C ILE A 10 19.37 13.11 -16.38
N GLU A 11 19.80 13.55 -15.21
CA GLU A 11 19.71 12.79 -13.97
C GLU A 11 18.24 12.50 -13.61
N ALA A 12 17.39 13.52 -13.58
CA ALA A 12 15.97 13.38 -13.27
C ALA A 12 15.23 12.49 -14.30
N THR A 13 15.53 12.64 -15.59
CA THR A 13 15.01 11.78 -16.67
C THR A 13 15.38 10.32 -16.43
N GLY A 14 16.63 10.06 -16.02
CA GLY A 14 17.09 8.72 -15.70
C GLY A 14 16.29 8.07 -14.56
N ILE A 15 15.94 8.82 -13.51
CA ILE A 15 15.08 8.32 -12.42
C ILE A 15 13.69 7.96 -12.96
N VAL A 16 13.08 8.84 -13.77
CA VAL A 16 11.77 8.56 -14.38
C VAL A 16 11.82 7.27 -15.19
N GLN A 17 12.84 7.08 -16.01
CA GLN A 17 13.00 5.90 -16.88
C GLN A 17 13.21 4.61 -16.09
N ARG A 18 13.85 4.65 -14.92
CA ARG A 18 14.09 3.46 -14.09
C ARG A 18 12.93 3.13 -13.16
N VAL A 19 12.21 4.13 -12.64
CA VAL A 19 11.10 3.91 -11.71
C VAL A 19 9.77 3.63 -12.42
N THR A 20 9.48 4.29 -13.54
CA THR A 20 8.19 4.15 -14.24
C THR A 20 7.87 2.70 -14.67
N PRO A 21 8.81 1.85 -15.10
CA PRO A 21 8.53 0.44 -15.40
C PRO A 21 7.95 -0.36 -14.23
N TRP A 22 8.28 -0.02 -12.98
CA TRP A 22 7.71 -0.66 -11.80
C TRP A 22 6.21 -0.38 -11.65
N ILE A 23 5.74 0.80 -12.10
CA ILE A 23 4.30 1.11 -12.12
C ILE A 23 3.58 0.16 -13.09
N MET A 24 4.20 -0.14 -14.24
CA MET A 24 3.64 -1.10 -15.20
C MET A 24 3.61 -2.51 -14.62
N ALA A 25 4.66 -2.91 -13.91
CA ALA A 25 4.76 -4.21 -13.25
C ALA A 25 3.71 -4.37 -12.13
N ALA A 26 3.39 -3.29 -11.42
CA ALA A 26 2.45 -3.30 -10.30
C ALA A 26 1.03 -3.72 -10.69
N SER A 27 0.58 -3.48 -11.93
CA SER A 27 -0.76 -3.87 -12.38
C SER A 27 -0.89 -5.38 -12.58
N SER A 28 -1.98 -5.99 -12.11
CA SER A 28 -2.28 -7.42 -12.29
C SER A 28 -3.06 -7.71 -13.58
N VAL A 29 -3.90 -6.79 -14.04
CA VAL A 29 -4.70 -6.94 -15.27
C VAL A 29 -3.85 -6.62 -16.50
N LYS A 30 -3.70 -7.60 -17.42
CA LYS A 30 -2.77 -7.49 -18.57
C LYS A 30 -3.47 -7.38 -19.93
N THR A 31 -4.73 -7.76 -20.06
CA THR A 31 -5.38 -8.02 -21.37
C THR A 31 -6.60 -7.16 -21.68
N SER A 32 -6.99 -6.20 -20.84
CA SER A 32 -8.09 -5.29 -21.13
C SER A 32 -7.65 -4.10 -21.98
N ASP A 33 -8.58 -3.43 -22.66
CA ASP A 33 -8.32 -2.20 -23.43
C ASP A 33 -7.72 -1.10 -22.51
N ALA A 34 -8.20 -1.03 -21.27
CA ALA A 34 -7.63 -0.14 -20.26
C ALA A 34 -6.16 -0.49 -19.96
N ALA A 35 -5.81 -1.78 -19.91
CA ALA A 35 -4.43 -2.21 -19.70
C ALA A 35 -3.54 -1.92 -20.92
N VAL A 36 -4.09 -1.95 -22.13
CA VAL A 36 -3.36 -1.53 -23.35
C VAL A 36 -3.08 -0.04 -23.31
N SER A 37 -4.09 0.78 -23.06
CA SER A 37 -3.93 2.24 -22.93
C SER A 37 -2.95 2.62 -21.82
N PHE A 38 -3.03 1.97 -20.67
CA PHE A 38 -2.10 2.15 -19.54
C PHE A 38 -0.65 1.88 -19.94
N ARG A 39 -0.36 0.78 -20.65
CA ARG A 39 0.99 0.49 -21.14
C ARG A 39 1.48 1.51 -22.16
N PHE A 40 0.59 1.99 -23.02
CA PHE A 40 0.93 3.05 -23.96
C PHE A 40 1.35 4.34 -23.24
N GLU A 41 0.57 4.78 -22.25
CA GLU A 41 0.89 5.98 -21.43
C GLU A 41 2.20 5.80 -20.66
N ILE A 42 2.47 4.63 -20.11
CA ILE A 42 3.74 4.33 -19.43
C ILE A 42 4.94 4.47 -20.38
N ASN A 43 4.84 3.85 -21.57
CA ASN A 43 5.90 3.92 -22.56
C ASN A 43 6.09 5.35 -23.11
N ASP A 44 5.00 6.10 -23.25
CA ASP A 44 5.05 7.51 -23.64
C ASP A 44 5.78 8.37 -22.59
N ILE A 45 5.49 8.16 -21.29
CA ILE A 45 6.21 8.83 -20.21
C ILE A 45 7.71 8.50 -20.25
N ILE A 46 8.08 7.23 -20.45
CA ILE A 46 9.49 6.80 -20.52
C ILE A 46 10.21 7.46 -21.73
N ALA A 47 9.53 7.48 -22.88
CA ALA A 47 10.12 7.99 -24.13
C ALA A 47 10.29 9.53 -24.11
N HIS A 48 9.36 10.25 -23.49
CA HIS A 48 9.30 11.72 -23.53
C HIS A 48 9.54 12.38 -22.18
N ALA A 49 10.17 11.66 -21.21
CA ALA A 49 10.35 12.12 -19.84
C ALA A 49 11.02 13.50 -19.72
N SER A 50 12.05 13.79 -20.55
CA SER A 50 12.73 15.09 -20.54
C SER A 50 11.79 16.23 -20.94
N GLY A 51 11.00 16.05 -22.00
CA GLY A 51 10.02 17.05 -22.44
C GLY A 51 8.97 17.33 -21.38
N TYR A 52 8.46 16.28 -20.71
CA TYR A 52 7.47 16.40 -19.64
C TYR A 52 8.04 17.01 -18.34
N LEU A 53 9.35 16.91 -18.13
CA LEU A 53 10.05 17.64 -17.06
C LEU A 53 10.15 19.14 -17.39
N GLU A 54 10.51 19.47 -18.64
CA GLU A 54 10.67 20.86 -19.09
C GLU A 54 9.36 21.63 -19.12
N ASP A 55 8.26 21.00 -19.56
CA ASP A 55 6.93 21.62 -19.64
C ASP A 55 6.15 21.52 -18.30
N GLY A 56 6.67 20.78 -17.31
CA GLY A 56 6.07 20.63 -15.98
C GLY A 56 4.86 19.69 -15.93
N THR A 57 4.60 18.90 -16.99
CA THR A 57 3.43 18.01 -17.06
C THR A 57 3.69 16.61 -16.50
N LEU A 58 4.95 16.24 -16.22
CA LEU A 58 5.32 14.91 -15.73
C LEU A 58 4.51 14.49 -14.51
N THR A 59 4.36 15.38 -13.54
CA THR A 59 3.68 15.06 -12.26
C THR A 59 2.25 14.57 -12.47
N ILE A 60 1.47 15.25 -13.32
CA ILE A 60 0.09 14.86 -13.58
C ILE A 60 0.01 13.53 -14.36
N ARG A 61 0.93 13.30 -15.29
CA ARG A 61 0.99 12.05 -16.07
C ARG A 61 1.32 10.86 -15.19
N VAL A 62 2.33 10.99 -14.32
CA VAL A 62 2.69 9.94 -13.35
C VAL A 62 1.55 9.67 -12.37
N LEU A 63 0.87 10.70 -11.89
CA LEU A 63 -0.31 10.54 -11.03
C LEU A 63 -1.42 9.73 -11.71
N VAL A 64 -1.70 10.02 -12.97
CA VAL A 64 -2.73 9.31 -13.76
C VAL A 64 -2.37 7.84 -13.94
N VAL A 65 -1.13 7.52 -14.31
CA VAL A 65 -0.73 6.12 -14.52
C VAL A 65 -0.64 5.34 -13.20
N MET A 66 -0.23 5.95 -12.09
CA MET A 66 -0.27 5.29 -10.77
C MET A 66 -1.71 4.99 -10.33
N ALA A 67 -2.64 5.93 -10.54
CA ALA A 67 -4.05 5.68 -10.26
C ALA A 67 -4.63 4.59 -11.18
N ALA A 68 -4.24 4.58 -12.46
CA ALA A 68 -4.62 3.53 -13.40
C ALA A 68 -4.06 2.16 -13.00
N ALA A 69 -2.80 2.06 -12.53
CA ALA A 69 -2.22 0.82 -12.02
C ALA A 69 -3.06 0.25 -10.86
N ARG A 70 -3.49 1.09 -9.91
CA ARG A 70 -4.38 0.69 -8.81
C ARG A 70 -5.71 0.17 -9.33
N LEU A 71 -6.35 0.85 -10.28
CA LEU A 71 -7.61 0.41 -10.89
C LEU A 71 -7.44 -0.90 -11.70
N LEU A 72 -6.24 -1.17 -12.21
CA LEU A 72 -5.86 -2.40 -12.89
C LEU A 72 -5.34 -3.47 -11.92
N GLY A 73 -5.68 -3.37 -10.64
CA GLY A 73 -5.47 -4.40 -9.64
C GLY A 73 -4.07 -4.40 -9.01
N ALA A 74 -3.39 -3.25 -8.95
CA ALA A 74 -2.20 -3.13 -8.12
C ALA A 74 -2.54 -3.38 -6.65
N THR A 75 -1.70 -4.14 -5.98
CA THR A 75 -1.82 -4.49 -4.56
C THR A 75 -0.99 -3.55 -3.70
N LEU A 76 -1.18 -3.61 -2.38
CA LEU A 76 -0.34 -2.88 -1.44
C LEU A 76 1.14 -3.22 -1.63
N ASN A 77 1.47 -4.52 -1.77
CA ASN A 77 2.84 -4.98 -1.99
C ASN A 77 3.43 -4.45 -3.31
N SER A 78 2.72 -4.61 -4.43
CA SER A 78 3.24 -4.18 -5.73
C SER A 78 3.38 -2.66 -5.85
N MET A 79 2.56 -1.88 -5.14
CA MET A 79 2.74 -0.43 -5.07
C MET A 79 3.90 -0.05 -4.14
N GLY A 80 4.13 -0.83 -3.07
CA GLY A 80 5.31 -0.73 -2.22
C GLY A 80 6.62 -0.96 -3.00
N GLU A 81 6.64 -1.89 -3.95
CA GLU A 81 7.79 -2.11 -4.84
C GLU A 81 8.10 -0.86 -5.70
N VAL A 82 7.07 -0.14 -6.19
CA VAL A 82 7.27 1.13 -6.90
C VAL A 82 7.91 2.17 -5.99
N ARG A 83 7.45 2.27 -4.75
CA ARG A 83 8.01 3.18 -3.75
C ARG A 83 9.47 2.83 -3.45
N GLN A 84 9.76 1.56 -3.16
CA GLN A 84 11.11 1.08 -2.87
C GLN A 84 12.07 1.30 -4.04
N ALA A 85 11.61 1.13 -5.28
CA ALA A 85 12.39 1.46 -6.46
C ALA A 85 12.78 2.96 -6.48
N ALA A 86 11.86 3.85 -6.13
CA ALA A 86 12.14 5.28 -6.03
C ALA A 86 13.07 5.59 -4.83
N GLU A 87 12.88 4.95 -3.68
CA GLU A 87 13.73 5.12 -2.48
C GLU A 87 15.18 4.69 -2.72
N SER A 88 15.40 3.68 -3.54
CA SER A 88 16.73 3.17 -3.88
C SER A 88 17.49 4.05 -4.88
N GLU A 89 16.83 5.01 -5.54
CA GLU A 89 17.48 5.90 -6.50
C GLU A 89 18.44 6.87 -5.81
N ASN A 90 19.64 6.99 -6.36
CA ASN A 90 20.59 8.02 -5.93
C ASN A 90 20.27 9.33 -6.68
N ALA A 91 19.85 10.35 -5.94
CA ALA A 91 19.47 11.67 -6.47
C ALA A 91 20.36 12.75 -5.87
N VAL A 92 21.22 13.35 -6.71
CA VAL A 92 22.19 14.37 -6.29
C VAL A 92 21.65 15.77 -6.54
N SER A 93 21.12 16.03 -7.74
CA SER A 93 20.56 17.34 -8.08
C SER A 93 19.23 17.59 -7.38
N LEU A 94 18.90 18.85 -7.12
CA LEU A 94 17.61 19.23 -6.54
C LEU A 94 16.43 18.69 -7.36
N LEU A 95 16.51 18.77 -8.69
CA LEU A 95 15.45 18.27 -9.57
C LEU A 95 15.29 16.76 -9.43
N ALA A 96 16.39 15.99 -9.42
CA ALA A 96 16.37 14.56 -9.24
C ALA A 96 15.77 14.16 -7.88
N GLN A 97 16.11 14.88 -6.81
CA GLN A 97 15.52 14.68 -5.48
C GLN A 97 14.01 14.95 -5.49
N LEU A 98 13.56 16.04 -6.12
CA LEU A 98 12.13 16.35 -6.24
C LEU A 98 11.36 15.26 -7.00
N ILE A 99 11.93 14.74 -8.09
CA ILE A 99 11.33 13.65 -8.87
C ILE A 99 11.28 12.35 -8.06
N ARG A 100 12.35 12.01 -7.36
CA ARG A 100 12.40 10.87 -6.44
C ARG A 100 11.26 10.95 -5.40
N PHE A 101 11.14 12.08 -4.69
CA PHE A 101 10.09 12.26 -3.70
C PHE A 101 8.69 12.35 -4.30
N MET A 102 8.54 12.85 -5.52
CA MET A 102 7.28 12.79 -6.24
C MET A 102 6.78 11.33 -6.36
N PHE A 103 7.65 10.41 -6.80
CA PHE A 103 7.30 8.98 -6.89
C PHE A 103 6.97 8.38 -5.53
N ILE A 104 7.76 8.65 -4.49
CA ILE A 104 7.54 8.14 -3.13
C ILE A 104 6.18 8.60 -2.59
N VAL A 105 5.88 9.90 -2.63
CA VAL A 105 4.62 10.45 -2.13
C VAL A 105 3.42 9.94 -2.91
N MET A 106 3.54 9.79 -4.23
CA MET A 106 2.47 9.26 -5.06
C MET A 106 2.22 7.77 -4.78
N ALA A 107 3.27 6.96 -4.61
CA ALA A 107 3.15 5.55 -4.25
C ALA A 107 2.47 5.40 -2.88
N LEU A 108 2.94 6.10 -1.84
CA LEU A 108 2.30 6.14 -0.52
C LEU A 108 0.82 6.56 -0.58
N THR A 109 0.49 7.50 -1.49
CA THR A 109 -0.90 7.92 -1.70
C THR A 109 -1.74 6.76 -2.26
N GLN A 110 -1.23 6.01 -3.25
CA GLN A 110 -1.94 4.86 -3.80
C GLN A 110 -2.03 3.71 -2.79
N GLU A 111 -0.97 3.42 -2.04
CA GLU A 111 -0.96 2.45 -0.94
C GLU A 111 -2.04 2.81 0.09
N SER A 112 -2.15 4.09 0.46
CA SER A 112 -3.17 4.59 1.39
C SER A 112 -4.59 4.38 0.87
N VAL A 113 -4.83 4.61 -0.42
CA VAL A 113 -6.14 4.37 -1.05
C VAL A 113 -6.45 2.87 -1.13
N ILE A 114 -5.44 2.03 -1.39
CA ILE A 114 -5.61 0.57 -1.38
C ILE A 114 -6.03 0.11 0.01
N VAL A 115 -5.31 0.51 1.06
CA VAL A 115 -5.61 0.17 2.45
C VAL A 115 -7.01 0.65 2.86
N ALA A 116 -7.41 1.86 2.44
CA ALA A 116 -8.73 2.40 2.73
C ALA A 116 -9.89 1.56 2.13
N ASN A 117 -9.61 0.78 1.09
CA ASN A 117 -10.57 -0.12 0.44
C ASN A 117 -10.39 -1.59 0.83
N MET A 118 -9.42 -1.92 1.69
CA MET A 118 -9.25 -3.28 2.20
C MET A 118 -10.31 -3.61 3.25
N THR A 119 -10.72 -4.88 3.27
CA THR A 119 -11.57 -5.42 4.33
C THR A 119 -10.71 -6.20 5.32
N PHE A 120 -10.81 -5.85 6.60
CA PHE A 120 -10.11 -6.55 7.67
C PHE A 120 -11.09 -7.43 8.44
N ARG A 121 -10.68 -8.63 8.82
CA ARG A 121 -11.51 -9.57 9.59
C ARG A 121 -11.55 -9.20 11.05
N SER A 122 -10.44 -8.69 11.58
CA SER A 122 -10.27 -8.39 12.99
C SER A 122 -9.50 -7.08 13.19
N ARG A 123 -9.56 -6.60 14.42
CA ARG A 123 -8.76 -5.47 14.86
C ARG A 123 -7.25 -5.77 14.82
N ASP A 124 -6.87 -7.01 15.05
CA ASP A 124 -5.48 -7.45 15.04
C ASP A 124 -4.92 -7.44 13.60
N ASP A 125 -5.71 -7.89 12.60
CA ASP A 125 -5.33 -7.81 11.19
C ASP A 125 -5.12 -6.36 10.75
N ALA A 126 -6.05 -5.48 11.12
CA ALA A 126 -5.93 -4.05 10.84
C ALA A 126 -4.69 -3.43 11.53
N GLY A 127 -4.37 -3.90 12.75
CA GLY A 127 -3.19 -3.47 13.50
C GLY A 127 -1.87 -3.84 12.82
N VAL A 128 -1.78 -5.05 12.26
CA VAL A 128 -0.60 -5.48 11.48
C VAL A 128 -0.41 -4.60 10.24
N ALA A 129 -1.50 -4.37 9.48
CA ALA A 129 -1.46 -3.50 8.31
C ALA A 129 -1.11 -2.05 8.68
N GLN A 130 -1.65 -1.54 9.79
CA GLN A 130 -1.30 -0.22 10.31
C GLN A 130 0.19 -0.11 10.64
N ALA A 131 0.73 -1.07 11.38
CA ALA A 131 2.14 -1.04 11.79
C ALA A 131 3.07 -1.05 10.56
N ALA A 132 2.77 -1.89 9.55
CA ALA A 132 3.53 -1.91 8.30
C ALA A 132 3.47 -0.57 7.57
N MET A 133 2.27 0.00 7.38
CA MET A 133 2.11 1.31 6.72
C MET A 133 2.82 2.43 7.47
N MET A 134 2.74 2.46 8.82
CA MET A 134 3.41 3.50 9.60
C MET A 134 4.92 3.42 9.47
N ALA A 135 5.51 2.23 9.46
CA ALA A 135 6.94 2.04 9.25
C ALA A 135 7.39 2.60 7.88
N GLU A 136 6.58 2.40 6.83
CA GLU A 136 6.89 2.94 5.50
C GLU A 136 6.79 4.47 5.44
N PHE A 137 5.82 5.06 6.14
CA PHE A 137 5.75 6.50 6.29
C PHE A 137 6.94 7.08 7.05
N ASP A 138 7.35 6.43 8.13
CA ASP A 138 8.50 6.87 8.94
C ASP A 138 9.80 6.82 8.12
N ASN A 139 10.03 5.75 7.35
CA ASN A 139 11.16 5.62 6.44
C ASN A 139 11.18 6.74 5.38
N ALA A 140 10.05 7.00 4.74
CA ALA A 140 9.95 8.04 3.71
C ALA A 140 10.13 9.46 4.31
N ALA A 141 9.63 9.69 5.51
CA ALA A 141 9.80 10.95 6.24
C ALA A 141 11.27 11.18 6.64
N GLU A 142 11.97 10.13 7.12
CA GLU A 142 13.40 10.19 7.44
C GLU A 142 14.22 10.53 6.19
N LEU A 143 13.98 9.85 5.06
CA LEU A 143 14.62 10.16 3.79
C LEU A 143 14.41 11.62 3.37
N ALA A 144 13.20 12.15 3.53
CA ALA A 144 12.89 13.53 3.17
C ALA A 144 13.58 14.54 4.12
N ALA A 145 13.67 14.21 5.41
CA ALA A 145 14.36 15.01 6.42
C ALA A 145 15.88 15.05 6.15
N ASP A 146 16.49 13.89 5.88
CA ASP A 146 17.92 13.78 5.58
C ASP A 146 18.30 14.53 4.31
N ALA A 147 17.41 14.54 3.31
CA ALA A 147 17.59 15.32 2.09
C ALA A 147 17.22 16.82 2.24
N LEU A 148 16.84 17.26 3.45
CA LEU A 148 16.39 18.63 3.75
C LEU A 148 15.21 19.11 2.87
N GLN A 149 14.36 18.18 2.46
CA GLN A 149 13.20 18.43 1.59
C GLN A 149 11.93 18.66 2.43
N ALA A 150 11.73 19.90 2.88
CA ALA A 150 10.63 20.27 3.80
C ALA A 150 9.23 20.02 3.21
N ASP A 151 9.00 20.30 1.91
CA ASP A 151 7.69 20.15 1.27
C ASP A 151 7.28 18.65 1.13
N PRO A 152 8.10 17.75 0.59
CA PRO A 152 7.83 16.31 0.63
C PRO A 152 7.62 15.79 2.06
N TYR A 153 8.46 16.17 3.01
CA TYR A 153 8.33 15.79 4.41
C TYR A 153 6.94 16.13 4.96
N MET A 154 6.50 17.38 4.81
CA MET A 154 5.17 17.81 5.29
C MET A 154 4.02 17.08 4.61
N LYS A 155 4.13 16.73 3.33
CA LYS A 155 3.14 15.93 2.61
C LYS A 155 3.06 14.51 3.16
N ILE A 156 4.20 13.87 3.42
CA ILE A 156 4.29 12.53 4.00
C ILE A 156 3.64 12.50 5.38
N ILE A 157 4.02 13.42 6.29
CA ILE A 157 3.45 13.50 7.65
C ILE A 157 1.94 13.78 7.62
N THR A 158 1.49 14.65 6.71
CA THR A 158 0.05 14.93 6.57
C THR A 158 -0.72 13.69 6.10
N LEU A 159 -0.18 12.93 5.16
CA LEU A 159 -0.79 11.70 4.68
C LEU A 159 -0.78 10.62 5.77
N GLN A 160 0.33 10.44 6.48
CA GLN A 160 0.47 9.55 7.63
C GLN A 160 -0.61 9.81 8.68
N ALA A 161 -0.83 11.08 9.04
CA ALA A 161 -1.87 11.46 10.02
C ALA A 161 -3.28 11.07 9.54
N ARG A 162 -3.58 11.20 8.24
CA ARG A 162 -4.86 10.79 7.66
C ARG A 162 -5.05 9.28 7.70
N VAL A 163 -4.01 8.52 7.37
CA VAL A 163 -4.03 7.05 7.40
C VAL A 163 -4.13 6.55 8.84
N SER A 164 -3.42 7.16 9.80
CA SER A 164 -3.55 6.86 11.23
C SER A 164 -4.99 7.06 11.73
N LYS A 165 -5.64 8.14 11.30
CA LYS A 165 -7.06 8.37 11.62
C LYS A 165 -7.97 7.29 11.02
N LEU A 166 -7.74 6.89 9.76
CA LEU A 166 -8.49 5.80 9.11
C LEU A 166 -8.41 4.51 9.96
N PHE A 167 -7.21 4.10 10.38
CA PHE A 167 -7.04 2.92 11.21
C PHE A 167 -7.70 3.07 12.59
N ALA A 168 -7.63 4.26 13.21
CA ALA A 168 -8.32 4.51 14.47
C ALA A 168 -9.83 4.36 14.34
N ASP A 169 -10.43 4.78 13.22
CA ASP A 169 -11.85 4.61 12.94
C ASP A 169 -12.20 3.14 12.66
N LEU A 170 -11.37 2.42 11.88
CA LEU A 170 -11.52 0.98 11.63
C LEU A 170 -11.45 0.16 12.94
N HIS A 171 -10.51 0.47 13.82
CA HIS A 171 -10.38 -0.22 15.11
C HIS A 171 -11.59 -0.10 16.02
N ARG A 172 -12.44 0.91 15.84
CA ARG A 172 -13.68 1.06 16.62
C ARG A 172 -14.78 0.10 16.16
N THR A 173 -14.77 -0.27 14.89
CA THR A 173 -15.83 -1.07 14.27
C THR A 173 -15.49 -2.54 14.15
N LEU A 174 -14.20 -2.88 14.15
CA LEU A 174 -13.74 -4.25 13.95
C LEU A 174 -13.80 -5.08 15.25
N PRO A 175 -14.20 -6.37 15.17
CA PRO A 175 -14.17 -7.28 16.30
C PRO A 175 -12.72 -7.57 16.74
N ARG A 176 -12.54 -7.91 18.01
CA ARG A 176 -11.26 -8.37 18.57
C ARG A 176 -11.15 -9.88 18.48
N ILE A 177 -9.94 -10.40 18.39
CA ILE A 177 -9.67 -11.82 18.63
C ILE A 177 -9.56 -12.01 20.14
N VAL A 178 -10.35 -12.96 20.68
CA VAL A 178 -10.39 -13.32 22.11
C VAL A 178 -10.05 -14.79 22.25
N ASN A 179 -9.26 -15.12 23.28
CA ASN A 179 -8.98 -16.51 23.63
C ASN A 179 -10.09 -17.06 24.53
N TYR A 180 -10.75 -18.12 24.08
CA TYR A 180 -11.76 -18.84 24.83
C TYR A 180 -11.19 -20.18 25.33
N GLN A 181 -11.44 -20.50 26.59
CA GLN A 181 -11.02 -21.76 27.23
C GLN A 181 -12.24 -22.65 27.47
N PHE A 182 -12.17 -23.88 26.99
CA PHE A 182 -13.21 -24.91 27.19
C PHE A 182 -12.71 -26.01 28.12
N ALA A 183 -13.57 -26.53 28.98
CA ALA A 183 -13.22 -27.61 29.92
C ALA A 183 -12.96 -28.97 29.24
N LYS A 184 -13.40 -29.11 27.97
CA LYS A 184 -13.21 -30.32 27.16
C LYS A 184 -13.24 -29.95 25.68
N THR A 185 -12.75 -30.87 24.83
CA THR A 185 -12.84 -30.75 23.38
C THR A 185 -14.28 -30.80 22.90
N PHE A 186 -14.61 -29.93 21.93
CA PHE A 186 -15.89 -29.89 21.23
C PHE A 186 -15.68 -29.86 19.73
N PRO A 187 -16.65 -30.32 18.92
CA PRO A 187 -16.68 -30.02 17.50
C PRO A 187 -16.76 -28.51 17.27
N VAL A 188 -16.06 -28.01 16.22
CA VAL A 188 -16.01 -26.57 15.94
C VAL A 188 -17.39 -25.96 15.71
N THR A 189 -18.32 -26.72 15.09
CA THR A 189 -19.72 -26.29 14.89
C THR A 189 -20.45 -26.05 16.22
N VAL A 190 -20.17 -26.86 17.24
CA VAL A 190 -20.73 -26.66 18.59
C VAL A 190 -20.13 -25.44 19.26
N ILE A 191 -18.83 -25.21 19.05
CA ILE A 191 -18.15 -23.99 19.54
C ILE A 191 -18.72 -22.76 18.90
N ALA A 192 -18.88 -22.76 17.55
CA ALA A 192 -19.47 -21.64 16.80
C ALA A 192 -20.90 -21.34 17.29
N GLN A 193 -21.72 -22.41 17.51
CA GLN A 193 -23.06 -22.24 18.08
C GLN A 193 -23.02 -21.64 19.50
N LYS A 194 -22.04 -22.02 20.34
CA LYS A 194 -21.92 -21.47 21.70
C LYS A 194 -21.44 -20.01 21.72
N LEU A 195 -20.50 -19.66 20.87
CA LEU A 195 -19.91 -18.33 20.84
C LEU A 195 -20.74 -17.31 20.05
N TYR A 196 -21.24 -17.72 18.88
CA TYR A 196 -21.87 -16.82 17.91
C TYR A 196 -23.39 -17.04 17.78
N GLN A 197 -23.94 -18.10 18.40
CA GLN A 197 -25.30 -18.58 18.13
C GLN A 197 -25.56 -18.93 16.66
N ASP A 198 -24.47 -19.15 15.90
CA ASP A 198 -24.50 -19.45 14.48
C ASP A 198 -23.42 -20.52 14.14
N PRO A 199 -23.83 -21.78 13.85
CA PRO A 199 -22.88 -22.85 13.52
C PRO A 199 -22.24 -22.67 12.13
N SER A 200 -22.78 -21.83 11.25
CA SER A 200 -22.22 -21.58 9.91
C SER A 200 -20.86 -20.84 9.98
N ARG A 201 -20.60 -20.14 11.08
CA ARG A 201 -19.33 -19.46 11.36
C ARG A 201 -18.21 -20.39 11.83
N ALA A 202 -18.42 -21.71 11.81
CA ALA A 202 -17.42 -22.69 12.19
C ALA A 202 -16.12 -22.57 11.38
N GLN A 203 -16.22 -22.22 10.09
CA GLN A 203 -15.05 -22.08 9.22
C GLN A 203 -14.14 -20.94 9.69
N GLU A 204 -14.66 -19.85 10.21
CA GLU A 204 -13.86 -18.74 10.77
C GLU A 204 -12.96 -19.23 11.93
N ILE A 205 -13.50 -20.09 12.80
CA ILE A 205 -12.74 -20.66 13.93
C ILE A 205 -11.68 -21.65 13.44
N ILE A 206 -11.98 -22.44 12.40
CA ILE A 206 -11.03 -23.38 11.80
C ILE A 206 -9.84 -22.63 11.23
N ASP A 207 -10.10 -21.60 10.44
CA ASP A 207 -9.08 -20.80 9.76
C ASP A 207 -8.19 -20.06 10.78
N GLU A 208 -8.80 -19.44 11.80
CA GLU A 208 -8.09 -18.68 12.82
C GLU A 208 -7.15 -19.53 13.68
N ASN A 209 -7.54 -20.79 13.94
CA ASN A 209 -6.79 -21.71 14.81
C ASN A 209 -6.05 -22.80 14.04
N HIS A 210 -6.09 -22.79 12.70
CA HIS A 210 -5.50 -23.81 11.83
C HIS A 210 -5.91 -25.25 12.23
N ILE A 211 -7.21 -25.45 12.51
CA ILE A 211 -7.74 -26.73 13.02
C ILE A 211 -7.78 -27.77 11.91
N VAL A 212 -7.01 -28.84 12.06
CA VAL A 212 -6.93 -29.95 11.10
C VAL A 212 -8.17 -30.86 11.18
N HIS A 213 -8.66 -31.09 12.40
CA HIS A 213 -9.81 -32.00 12.65
C HIS A 213 -10.99 -31.25 13.31
N PRO A 214 -11.96 -30.74 12.51
CA PRO A 214 -13.05 -29.92 13.02
C PRO A 214 -13.93 -30.61 14.09
N ALA A 215 -13.91 -31.95 14.17
CA ALA A 215 -14.66 -32.70 15.20
C ALA A 215 -14.01 -32.61 16.60
N PHE A 216 -12.71 -32.28 16.67
CA PHE A 216 -11.92 -32.29 17.92
C PHE A 216 -11.09 -31.00 18.00
N ALA A 217 -11.75 -29.88 18.25
CA ALA A 217 -11.05 -28.61 18.40
C ALA A 217 -10.23 -28.55 19.69
N PRO A 218 -9.12 -27.79 19.72
CA PRO A 218 -8.37 -27.56 20.96
C PRO A 218 -9.23 -26.94 22.06
N MET A 219 -8.83 -27.15 23.33
CA MET A 219 -9.54 -26.53 24.46
C MET A 219 -9.31 -25.01 24.56
N SER A 220 -8.22 -24.50 24.01
CA SER A 220 -7.96 -23.08 23.89
C SER A 220 -8.15 -22.65 22.43
N ILE A 221 -9.05 -21.74 22.19
CA ILE A 221 -9.47 -21.30 20.85
C ILE A 221 -9.47 -19.79 20.77
N LYS A 222 -8.88 -19.27 19.71
CA LYS A 222 -9.03 -17.87 19.29
C LYS A 222 -10.31 -17.73 18.47
N ALA A 223 -11.14 -16.76 18.81
CA ALA A 223 -12.34 -16.45 18.06
C ALA A 223 -12.65 -14.95 18.11
N LEU A 224 -13.40 -14.47 17.14
CA LEU A 224 -13.81 -13.07 17.10
C LEU A 224 -14.76 -12.76 18.26
N SER A 225 -14.62 -11.58 18.86
CA SER A 225 -15.60 -11.09 19.84
C SER A 225 -16.96 -10.86 19.18
N VAL A 226 -18.02 -11.17 19.90
CA VAL A 226 -19.41 -10.88 19.50
C VAL A 226 -19.71 -9.42 19.77
#